data_dac8c623918b37a328e5307c9980f35f
#
_entry.id   dac8c623918b37a328e5307c9980f35f
#
_cell.length_a   1.000
_cell.length_b   1.000
_cell.length_c   1.000
_cell.angle_alpha   90.00
_cell.angle_beta   90.00
_cell.angle_gamma   90.00
#
_symmetry.space_group_name_H-M   'P 1'
#
loop_
_entity.id
_entity.type
_entity.pdbx_description
1 polymer ?
#
loop_
_entity_poly.entity_id
_entity_poly.type
_entity_poly.pdbx_seq_one_letter_code
_entity_poly.pdbx_strand_id
1 'polypeptide(L)'
;KSQSPEFETLAGSYNGKLFNSPNDLVYAENGDLYFTDPPYGFGLEKLLTSELKEQPVNGVYKLSKTGDIILLVDDFSLPNGIAISNDNKTLYVNSSDLEYPFITKFDITENGLENRAIFFDGSELVKTSEGWFDGLKVHSSGNIFSTGPGGVLIITPEGKHLATIGTTSNALNCAFGKDEKSLYITAFDYLARVEIK
;
A
#
# COMPACT_ATOMS: atom_id res chain seq x y z
N LYS A 1 7.01 -15.85 33.90
CA LYS A 1 7.97 -15.83 32.79
C LYS A 1 7.15 -15.53 31.54
N SER A 2 7.23 -14.31 30.97
CA SER A 2 6.69 -14.00 29.66
C SER A 2 7.56 -14.74 28.63
N GLN A 3 7.00 -15.75 27.97
CA GLN A 3 7.65 -16.27 26.76
C GLN A 3 7.58 -15.16 25.71
N SER A 4 8.73 -14.76 25.17
CA SER A 4 8.77 -13.92 23.98
C SER A 4 8.04 -14.66 22.87
N PRO A 5 7.17 -14.00 22.09
CA PRO A 5 6.56 -14.65 20.94
C PRO A 5 7.67 -15.18 20.00
N GLU A 6 7.51 -16.41 19.53
CA GLU A 6 8.40 -16.95 18.50
C GLU A 6 8.08 -16.20 17.20
N PHE A 7 9.10 -15.61 16.58
CA PHE A 7 8.98 -15.03 15.25
C PHE A 7 9.18 -16.13 14.21
N GLU A 8 8.30 -16.15 13.22
CA GLU A 8 8.50 -16.88 11.99
C GLU A 8 8.77 -15.89 10.86
N THR A 9 9.92 -16.01 10.20
CA THR A 9 10.20 -15.24 8.99
C THR A 9 9.55 -15.94 7.82
N LEU A 10 8.48 -15.35 7.27
CA LEU A 10 7.77 -15.92 6.13
C LEU A 10 8.58 -15.76 4.83
N ALA A 11 9.24 -14.62 4.64
CA ALA A 11 10.05 -14.30 3.48
C ALA A 11 11.14 -13.29 3.85
N GLY A 12 12.40 -13.56 3.54
CA GLY A 12 13.52 -12.64 3.83
C GLY A 12 14.28 -12.21 2.58
N SER A 13 14.11 -12.93 1.47
CA SER A 13 14.86 -12.69 0.24
C SER A 13 14.10 -13.19 -0.99
N TYR A 14 14.47 -12.66 -2.15
CA TYR A 14 14.01 -13.14 -3.44
C TYR A 14 15.22 -13.35 -4.38
N ASN A 15 15.29 -14.52 -5.04
CA ASN A 15 16.40 -14.89 -5.92
C ASN A 15 17.79 -14.72 -5.25
N GLY A 16 17.91 -15.06 -3.95
CA GLY A 16 19.16 -15.01 -3.20
C GLY A 16 19.60 -13.60 -2.76
N LYS A 17 18.77 -12.58 -2.96
CA LYS A 17 19.00 -11.18 -2.55
C LYS A 17 18.01 -10.78 -1.48
N LEU A 18 18.45 -10.08 -0.45
CA LEU A 18 17.57 -9.56 0.60
C LEU A 18 16.56 -8.58 0.01
N PHE A 19 15.34 -8.56 0.58
CA PHE A 19 14.36 -7.51 0.28
C PHE A 19 14.90 -6.13 0.69
N ASN A 20 14.39 -5.08 0.04
CA ASN A 20 14.74 -3.70 0.38
C ASN A 20 14.22 -3.34 1.78
N SER A 21 12.92 -3.22 1.91
CA SER A 21 12.23 -3.02 3.20
C SER A 21 10.73 -3.25 3.02
N PRO A 22 10.25 -4.50 3.09
CA PRO A 22 8.83 -4.80 2.96
C PRO A 22 7.98 -3.84 3.80
N ASN A 23 7.00 -3.18 3.15
CA ASN A 23 6.32 -2.03 3.74
C ASN A 23 4.85 -2.32 4.07
N ASP A 24 3.99 -2.53 3.08
CA ASP A 24 2.57 -2.84 3.30
C ASP A 24 2.22 -4.20 2.69
N LEU A 25 1.15 -4.80 3.23
CA LEU A 25 0.75 -6.15 2.84
C LEU A 25 -0.76 -6.34 2.90
N VAL A 26 -1.26 -7.29 2.10
CA VAL A 26 -2.66 -7.71 2.13
C VAL A 26 -2.79 -9.20 1.83
N TYR A 27 -3.68 -9.88 2.56
CA TYR A 27 -4.05 -11.26 2.28
C TYR A 27 -5.21 -11.33 1.29
N ALA A 28 -5.10 -12.23 0.32
CA ALA A 28 -6.23 -12.68 -0.48
C ALA A 28 -6.96 -13.85 0.21
N GLU A 29 -8.24 -14.05 -0.12
CA GLU A 29 -9.05 -15.14 0.46
C GLU A 29 -8.48 -16.54 0.19
N ASN A 30 -7.73 -16.72 -0.91
CA ASN A 30 -7.07 -17.99 -1.24
C ASN A 30 -5.85 -18.31 -0.37
N GLY A 31 -5.44 -17.36 0.50
CA GLY A 31 -4.28 -17.48 1.39
C GLY A 31 -2.96 -16.98 0.81
N ASP A 32 -2.95 -16.41 -0.40
CA ASP A 32 -1.81 -15.70 -0.94
C ASP A 32 -1.64 -14.35 -0.23
N LEU A 33 -0.41 -13.93 0.01
CA LEU A 33 -0.04 -12.64 0.59
C LEU A 33 0.61 -11.78 -0.47
N TYR A 34 0.09 -10.58 -0.69
CA TYR A 34 0.71 -9.57 -1.55
C TYR A 34 1.39 -8.52 -0.69
N PHE A 35 2.57 -8.06 -1.10
CA PHE A 35 3.31 -7.03 -0.35
C PHE A 35 4.16 -6.16 -1.27
N THR A 36 4.46 -4.97 -0.79
CA THR A 36 5.34 -4.00 -1.45
C THR A 36 6.72 -4.00 -0.80
N ASP A 37 7.78 -3.79 -1.60
CA ASP A 37 9.17 -3.79 -1.15
C ASP A 37 9.91 -2.51 -1.61
N PRO A 38 9.48 -1.33 -1.15
CA PRO A 38 10.18 -0.08 -1.41
C PRO A 38 11.46 0.05 -0.57
N PRO A 39 12.32 1.06 -0.85
CA PRO A 39 13.58 1.23 -0.14
C PRO A 39 13.48 2.11 1.13
N TYR A 40 12.28 2.30 1.72
CA TYR A 40 12.08 3.26 2.83
C TYR A 40 12.92 2.96 4.08
N GLY A 41 13.19 1.68 4.35
CA GLY A 41 14.01 1.25 5.49
C GLY A 41 15.47 1.73 5.42
N PHE A 42 15.95 2.17 4.27
CA PHE A 42 17.29 2.75 4.12
C PHE A 42 17.38 4.23 4.50
N GLY A 43 16.23 4.88 4.80
CA GLY A 43 16.07 6.29 5.11
C GLY A 43 15.84 7.17 3.88
N LEU A 44 15.11 8.25 4.08
CA LEU A 44 14.64 9.14 2.99
C LEU A 44 15.76 9.68 2.10
N GLU A 45 16.95 9.96 2.68
CA GLU A 45 18.10 10.49 1.93
C GLU A 45 18.73 9.45 0.97
N LYS A 46 18.42 8.17 1.14
CA LYS A 46 19.04 7.05 0.42
C LYS A 46 18.05 6.18 -0.34
N LEU A 47 16.81 6.64 -0.50
CA LEU A 47 15.72 5.84 -1.08
C LEU A 47 16.07 5.13 -2.39
N LEU A 48 16.77 5.81 -3.30
CA LEU A 48 17.07 5.27 -4.62
C LEU A 48 18.54 4.89 -4.81
N THR A 49 19.43 5.27 -3.89
CA THR A 49 20.89 5.17 -4.08
C THR A 49 21.62 4.38 -3.01
N SER A 50 20.89 3.70 -2.10
CA SER A 50 21.54 2.94 -1.03
C SER A 50 22.40 1.80 -1.57
N GLU A 51 23.68 1.76 -1.15
CA GLU A 51 24.56 0.61 -1.39
C GLU A 51 24.10 -0.67 -0.67
N LEU A 52 23.19 -0.53 0.31
CA LEU A 52 22.60 -1.66 1.03
C LEU A 52 21.46 -2.33 0.26
N LYS A 53 21.00 -1.71 -0.82
CA LYS A 53 19.93 -2.24 -1.66
C LYS A 53 20.44 -3.41 -2.50
N GLU A 54 19.99 -4.64 -2.18
CA GLU A 54 20.33 -5.84 -2.94
C GLU A 54 19.37 -6.11 -4.08
N GLN A 55 18.04 -5.86 -3.89
CA GLN A 55 17.07 -6.00 -4.95
C GLN A 55 17.25 -4.89 -5.99
N PRO A 56 17.32 -5.23 -7.30
CA PRO A 56 17.51 -4.23 -8.36
C PRO A 56 16.29 -3.33 -8.56
N VAL A 57 15.11 -3.76 -8.07
CA VAL A 57 13.82 -3.11 -8.25
C VAL A 57 13.14 -2.81 -6.92
N ASN A 58 12.13 -1.94 -6.93
CA ASN A 58 11.20 -1.73 -5.83
C ASN A 58 9.93 -2.49 -6.20
N GLY A 59 9.83 -3.74 -5.75
CA GLY A 59 8.88 -4.70 -6.29
C GLY A 59 7.54 -4.72 -5.58
N VAL A 60 6.54 -5.22 -6.30
CA VAL A 60 5.32 -5.79 -5.73
C VAL A 60 5.43 -7.30 -5.85
N TYR A 61 5.30 -7.99 -4.73
CA TYR A 61 5.50 -9.42 -4.63
C TYR A 61 4.24 -10.15 -4.17
N LYS A 62 4.19 -11.43 -4.51
CA LYS A 62 3.25 -12.39 -3.94
C LYS A 62 4.03 -13.49 -3.22
N LEU A 63 3.68 -13.74 -1.97
CA LEU A 63 4.01 -14.97 -1.27
C LEU A 63 2.80 -15.89 -1.36
N SER A 64 2.94 -16.99 -2.09
CA SER A 64 1.86 -17.96 -2.22
C SER A 64 1.61 -18.68 -0.88
N LYS A 65 0.43 -19.23 -0.70
CA LYS A 65 0.12 -20.09 0.47
C LYS A 65 1.03 -21.32 0.59
N THR A 66 1.74 -21.68 -0.48
CA THR A 66 2.72 -22.80 -0.51
C THR A 66 4.13 -22.35 -0.19
N GLY A 67 4.38 -21.06 0.00
CA GLY A 67 5.68 -20.49 0.35
C GLY A 67 6.50 -19.99 -0.85
N ASP A 68 5.96 -20.06 -2.08
CA ASP A 68 6.65 -19.54 -3.26
C ASP A 68 6.56 -18.01 -3.31
N ILE A 69 7.69 -17.35 -3.58
CA ILE A 69 7.76 -15.90 -3.75
C ILE A 69 7.82 -15.58 -5.24
N ILE A 70 6.94 -14.68 -5.67
CA ILE A 70 6.82 -14.28 -7.08
C ILE A 70 6.90 -12.76 -7.14
N LEU A 71 7.81 -12.22 -7.95
CA LEU A 71 7.84 -10.81 -8.31
C LEU A 71 6.74 -10.57 -9.36
N LEU A 72 5.79 -9.70 -9.05
CA LEU A 72 4.65 -9.42 -9.91
C LEU A 72 4.81 -8.13 -10.71
N VAL A 73 5.41 -7.09 -10.10
CA VAL A 73 5.65 -5.78 -10.73
C VAL A 73 7.02 -5.29 -10.28
N ASP A 74 7.82 -4.79 -11.22
CA ASP A 74 9.22 -4.42 -11.02
C ASP A 74 9.56 -2.98 -11.42
N ASP A 75 8.58 -2.21 -11.84
CA ASP A 75 8.78 -0.89 -12.44
C ASP A 75 8.14 0.27 -11.64
N PHE A 76 7.73 0.03 -10.39
CA PHE A 76 7.38 1.13 -9.49
C PHE A 76 8.64 1.84 -8.98
N SER A 77 8.59 3.17 -8.91
CA SER A 77 9.63 3.96 -8.25
C SER A 77 9.56 3.83 -6.73
N LEU A 78 8.38 4.08 -6.15
CA LEU A 78 8.15 4.06 -4.70
C LEU A 78 6.80 3.41 -4.38
N PRO A 79 6.62 2.08 -4.56
CA PRO A 79 5.37 1.41 -4.18
C PRO A 79 5.19 1.48 -2.67
N ASN A 80 3.96 1.72 -2.21
CA ASN A 80 3.66 1.82 -0.79
C ASN A 80 2.43 0.99 -0.45
N GLY A 81 1.31 1.61 -0.16
CA GLY A 81 0.12 0.91 0.28
C GLY A 81 -0.42 -0.06 -0.77
N ILE A 82 -0.95 -1.17 -0.29
CA ILE A 82 -1.50 -2.26 -1.11
C ILE A 82 -2.81 -2.76 -0.54
N ALA A 83 -3.82 -2.97 -1.38
CA ALA A 83 -5.11 -3.53 -0.98
C ALA A 83 -5.75 -4.37 -2.09
N ILE A 84 -6.69 -5.23 -1.71
CA ILE A 84 -7.46 -6.06 -2.63
C ILE A 84 -8.94 -5.65 -2.55
N SER A 85 -9.63 -5.67 -3.70
CA SER A 85 -11.07 -5.46 -3.77
C SER A 85 -11.85 -6.54 -3.00
N ASN A 86 -13.08 -6.22 -2.57
CA ASN A 86 -13.91 -7.14 -1.78
C ASN A 86 -14.22 -8.46 -2.50
N ASP A 87 -14.17 -8.49 -3.83
CA ASP A 87 -14.37 -9.69 -4.63
C ASP A 87 -13.07 -10.45 -4.95
N ASN A 88 -11.95 -10.02 -4.39
CA ASN A 88 -10.61 -10.58 -4.60
C ASN A 88 -10.11 -10.59 -6.05
N LYS A 89 -10.65 -9.72 -6.91
CA LYS A 89 -10.30 -9.70 -8.34
C LYS A 89 -9.38 -8.55 -8.73
N THR A 90 -9.28 -7.50 -7.90
CA THR A 90 -8.48 -6.32 -8.21
C THR A 90 -7.47 -6.05 -7.10
N LEU A 91 -6.21 -5.89 -7.47
CA LEU A 91 -5.16 -5.40 -6.59
C LEU A 91 -4.96 -3.90 -6.85
N TYR A 92 -4.92 -3.12 -5.79
CA TYR A 92 -4.59 -1.70 -5.81
C TYR A 92 -3.22 -1.50 -5.16
N VAL A 93 -2.37 -0.72 -5.83
CA VAL A 93 -1.05 -0.33 -5.29
C VAL A 93 -0.89 1.17 -5.51
N ASN A 94 -0.59 1.91 -4.47
CA ASN A 94 -0.27 3.32 -4.61
C ASN A 94 1.25 3.57 -4.68
N SER A 95 1.62 4.75 -5.18
CA SER A 95 2.99 5.24 -5.28
C SER A 95 3.15 6.50 -4.44
N SER A 96 4.16 6.51 -3.56
CA SER A 96 4.55 7.71 -2.81
C SER A 96 5.40 8.69 -3.63
N ASP A 97 5.72 8.35 -4.86
CA ASP A 97 6.48 9.22 -5.76
C ASP A 97 5.63 10.42 -6.20
N LEU A 98 6.09 11.62 -5.88
CA LEU A 98 5.38 12.85 -6.22
C LEU A 98 5.40 13.19 -7.72
N GLU A 99 6.29 12.58 -8.50
CA GLU A 99 6.28 12.67 -9.96
C GLU A 99 5.26 11.71 -10.58
N TYR A 100 4.94 10.62 -9.88
CA TYR A 100 3.99 9.58 -10.32
C TYR A 100 2.99 9.23 -9.20
N PRO A 101 2.20 10.22 -8.71
CA PRO A 101 1.33 10.06 -7.55
C PRO A 101 0.04 9.34 -7.94
N PHE A 102 0.16 8.07 -8.28
CA PHE A 102 -0.96 7.27 -8.78
C PHE A 102 -1.34 6.16 -7.81
N ILE A 103 -2.62 5.84 -7.78
CA ILE A 103 -3.10 4.52 -7.38
C ILE A 103 -3.27 3.71 -8.66
N THR A 104 -2.52 2.64 -8.77
CA THR A 104 -2.57 1.71 -9.90
C THR A 104 -3.42 0.51 -9.54
N LYS A 105 -4.23 0.01 -10.46
CA LYS A 105 -4.99 -1.23 -10.31
C LYS A 105 -4.53 -2.27 -11.29
N PHE A 106 -4.70 -3.52 -10.88
CA PHE A 106 -4.40 -4.72 -11.68
C PHE A 106 -5.52 -5.74 -11.51
N ASP A 107 -5.84 -6.49 -12.53
CA ASP A 107 -6.67 -7.68 -12.40
C ASP A 107 -5.81 -8.82 -11.83
N ILE A 108 -6.31 -9.48 -10.77
CA ILE A 108 -5.70 -10.68 -10.19
C ILE A 108 -6.19 -11.87 -10.99
N THR A 109 -5.27 -12.60 -11.63
CA THR A 109 -5.54 -13.79 -12.43
C THR A 109 -4.73 -14.98 -11.94
N GLU A 110 -5.02 -16.16 -12.46
CA GLU A 110 -4.21 -17.37 -12.21
C GLU A 110 -2.77 -17.22 -12.73
N ASN A 111 -2.56 -16.38 -13.75
CA ASN A 111 -1.26 -16.14 -14.36
C ASN A 111 -0.46 -15.00 -13.69
N GLY A 112 -1.05 -14.30 -12.71
CA GLY A 112 -0.45 -13.15 -12.03
C GLY A 112 -1.31 -11.90 -12.11
N LEU A 113 -0.68 -10.73 -12.32
CA LEU A 113 -1.37 -9.45 -12.46
C LEU A 113 -1.46 -9.06 -13.93
N GLU A 114 -2.66 -8.71 -14.37
CA GLU A 114 -2.96 -8.30 -15.75
C GLU A 114 -3.69 -6.96 -15.79
N ASN A 115 -3.90 -6.40 -16.96
CA ASN A 115 -4.73 -5.21 -17.21
C ASN A 115 -4.37 -4.00 -16.32
N ARG A 116 -3.06 -3.74 -16.15
CA ARG A 116 -2.57 -2.59 -15.40
C ARG A 116 -3.19 -1.29 -15.92
N ALA A 117 -3.76 -0.49 -15.01
CA ALA A 117 -4.31 0.82 -15.33
C ALA A 117 -4.16 1.78 -14.15
N ILE A 118 -4.08 3.09 -14.42
CA ILE A 118 -4.22 4.12 -13.40
C ILE A 118 -5.67 4.09 -12.93
N PHE A 119 -5.87 3.79 -11.64
CA PHE A 119 -7.16 3.83 -10.99
C PHE A 119 -7.51 5.23 -10.51
N PHE A 120 -6.53 5.92 -9.95
CA PHE A 120 -6.66 7.30 -9.48
C PHE A 120 -5.37 8.08 -9.75
N ASP A 121 -5.51 9.26 -10.33
CA ASP A 121 -4.41 10.19 -10.59
C ASP A 121 -4.47 11.34 -9.58
N GLY A 122 -3.47 11.41 -8.71
CA GLY A 122 -3.31 12.44 -7.68
C GLY A 122 -2.52 13.67 -8.11
N SER A 123 -2.11 13.78 -9.39
CA SER A 123 -1.21 14.83 -9.88
C SER A 123 -1.70 16.26 -9.62
N GLU A 124 -3.02 16.49 -9.59
CA GLU A 124 -3.56 17.80 -9.25
C GLU A 124 -3.60 18.04 -7.73
N LEU A 125 -3.75 16.97 -6.93
CA LEU A 125 -3.79 17.09 -5.48
C LEU A 125 -2.41 17.43 -4.90
N VAL A 126 -1.34 16.83 -5.39
CA VAL A 126 0.03 17.10 -4.91
C VAL A 126 0.49 18.53 -5.19
N LYS A 127 -0.15 19.23 -6.13
CA LYS A 127 0.13 20.65 -6.41
C LYS A 127 -0.51 21.60 -5.41
N THR A 128 -1.57 21.18 -4.74
CA THR A 128 -2.43 22.03 -3.91
C THR A 128 -2.47 21.63 -2.44
N SER A 129 -1.98 20.45 -2.12
CA SER A 129 -2.02 19.88 -0.77
C SER A 129 -0.72 19.15 -0.48
N GLU A 130 -0.23 19.27 0.75
CA GLU A 130 0.94 18.53 1.23
C GLU A 130 0.61 17.05 1.45
N GLY A 131 1.62 16.21 1.34
CA GLY A 131 1.53 14.77 1.57
C GLY A 131 1.77 13.95 0.32
N TRP A 132 1.80 12.65 0.50
CA TRP A 132 2.00 11.64 -0.53
C TRP A 132 1.08 10.45 -0.25
N PHE A 133 0.86 9.60 -1.24
CA PHE A 133 0.15 8.33 -1.04
C PHE A 133 0.98 7.39 -0.16
N ASP A 134 0.34 6.78 0.84
CA ASP A 134 0.94 5.83 1.77
C ASP A 134 0.00 4.63 1.96
N GLY A 135 -0.59 4.37 3.11
CA GLY A 135 -1.49 3.25 3.29
C GLY A 135 -2.85 3.41 2.59
N LEU A 136 -3.48 2.31 2.19
CA LEU A 136 -4.85 2.32 1.68
C LEU A 136 -5.64 1.09 2.14
N LYS A 137 -6.98 1.22 2.21
CA LYS A 137 -7.90 0.15 2.60
C LYS A 137 -9.17 0.23 1.75
N VAL A 138 -9.74 -0.93 1.44
CA VAL A 138 -11.03 -1.04 0.76
C VAL A 138 -12.13 -1.26 1.79
N HIS A 139 -13.14 -0.39 1.78
CA HIS A 139 -14.33 -0.50 2.62
C HIS A 139 -15.31 -1.52 2.04
N SER A 140 -16.21 -2.09 2.85
CA SER A 140 -17.22 -3.06 2.37
C SER A 140 -18.16 -2.50 1.29
N SER A 141 -18.32 -1.18 1.22
CA SER A 141 -19.04 -0.51 0.11
C SER A 141 -18.28 -0.54 -1.23
N GLY A 142 -17.02 -0.98 -1.24
CA GLY A 142 -16.11 -0.91 -2.38
C GLY A 142 -15.35 0.42 -2.50
N ASN A 143 -15.66 1.43 -1.70
CA ASN A 143 -14.89 2.67 -1.68
C ASN A 143 -13.47 2.42 -1.14
N ILE A 144 -12.51 3.10 -1.73
CA ILE A 144 -11.12 3.06 -1.30
C ILE A 144 -10.83 4.27 -0.43
N PHE A 145 -10.24 4.02 0.74
CA PHE A 145 -9.73 5.02 1.66
C PHE A 145 -8.21 4.96 1.57
N SER A 146 -7.60 5.96 0.93
CA SER A 146 -6.15 6.06 0.76
C SER A 146 -5.63 7.28 1.48
N THR A 147 -4.61 7.10 2.31
CA THR A 147 -3.85 8.27 2.75
C THR A 147 -3.16 8.90 1.55
N GLY A 148 -3.03 10.22 1.56
CA GLY A 148 -2.53 10.97 0.42
C GLY A 148 -2.50 12.47 0.67
N PRO A 149 -2.33 13.28 -0.37
CA PRO A 149 -2.28 14.73 -0.24
C PRO A 149 -3.52 15.29 0.48
N GLY A 150 -3.28 16.04 1.58
CA GLY A 150 -4.32 16.66 2.40
C GLY A 150 -4.97 15.77 3.46
N GLY A 151 -4.68 14.45 3.50
CA GLY A 151 -5.23 13.55 4.53
C GLY A 151 -5.62 12.18 4.01
N VAL A 152 -6.86 11.71 4.25
CA VAL A 152 -7.38 10.45 3.74
C VAL A 152 -8.40 10.71 2.64
N LEU A 153 -8.09 10.31 1.43
CA LEU A 153 -8.97 10.42 0.27
C LEU A 153 -9.98 9.27 0.28
N ILE A 154 -11.23 9.59 -0.03
CA ILE A 154 -12.31 8.62 -0.25
C ILE A 154 -12.58 8.58 -1.75
N ILE A 155 -12.39 7.42 -2.37
CA ILE A 155 -12.45 7.22 -3.81
C ILE A 155 -13.46 6.11 -4.12
N THR A 156 -14.37 6.35 -5.09
CA THR A 156 -15.35 5.33 -5.49
C THR A 156 -14.69 4.15 -6.18
N PRO A 157 -15.39 3.01 -6.33
CA PRO A 157 -14.90 1.86 -7.11
C PRO A 157 -14.55 2.20 -8.58
N GLU A 158 -15.15 3.28 -9.14
CA GLU A 158 -14.88 3.77 -10.49
C GLU A 158 -13.67 4.73 -10.56
N GLY A 159 -13.01 5.01 -9.41
CA GLY A 159 -11.85 5.91 -9.35
C GLY A 159 -12.20 7.40 -9.21
N LYS A 160 -13.44 7.74 -8.80
CA LYS A 160 -13.85 9.13 -8.60
C LYS A 160 -13.56 9.57 -7.16
N HIS A 161 -12.86 10.69 -6.97
CA HIS A 161 -12.67 11.32 -5.67
C HIS A 161 -14.00 11.86 -5.14
N LEU A 162 -14.42 11.40 -3.96
CA LEU A 162 -15.65 11.84 -3.29
C LEU A 162 -15.37 12.95 -2.28
N ALA A 163 -14.36 12.74 -1.43
CA ALA A 163 -14.03 13.62 -0.33
C ALA A 163 -12.61 13.36 0.18
N THR A 164 -12.09 14.29 0.98
CA THR A 164 -10.87 14.09 1.77
C THR A 164 -11.20 14.35 3.25
N ILE A 165 -10.85 13.38 4.10
CA ILE A 165 -10.80 13.59 5.54
C ILE A 165 -9.49 14.32 5.82
N GLY A 166 -9.58 15.65 6.04
CA GLY A 166 -8.40 16.48 6.24
C GLY A 166 -7.65 16.13 7.53
N THR A 167 -6.33 16.13 7.46
CA THR A 167 -5.43 15.94 8.60
C THR A 167 -4.47 17.13 8.72
N THR A 168 -4.05 17.44 9.96
CA THR A 168 -3.11 18.55 10.23
C THR A 168 -1.65 18.14 10.05
N SER A 169 -1.39 16.87 9.84
CA SER A 169 -0.09 16.26 9.60
C SER A 169 -0.28 15.15 8.57
N ASN A 170 0.78 14.75 7.87
CA ASN A 170 0.66 13.70 6.84
C ASN A 170 0.09 12.41 7.44
N ALA A 171 -1.02 11.96 6.87
CA ALA A 171 -1.59 10.66 7.19
C ALA A 171 -0.74 9.55 6.54
N LEU A 172 -0.40 8.53 7.33
CA LEU A 172 0.50 7.46 6.91
C LEU A 172 -0.26 6.17 6.62
N ASN A 173 -1.24 5.81 7.46
CA ASN A 173 -2.07 4.64 7.24
C ASN A 173 -3.45 4.84 7.85
N CYS A 174 -4.38 3.97 7.49
CA CYS A 174 -5.71 3.96 8.10
C CYS A 174 -6.21 2.52 8.27
N ALA A 175 -7.16 2.35 9.18
CA ALA A 175 -7.85 1.09 9.39
C ALA A 175 -9.29 1.32 9.82
N PHE A 176 -10.20 0.48 9.33
CA PHE A 176 -11.59 0.53 9.78
C PHE A 176 -11.76 -0.11 11.16
N GLY A 177 -12.65 0.42 11.96
CA GLY A 177 -13.17 -0.26 13.13
C GLY A 177 -13.95 -1.51 12.74
N LYS A 178 -14.22 -2.38 13.71
CA LYS A 178 -14.89 -3.68 13.48
C LYS A 178 -16.25 -3.56 12.79
N ASP A 179 -16.96 -2.46 13.01
CA ASP A 179 -18.29 -2.17 12.42
C ASP A 179 -18.20 -1.29 11.17
N GLU A 180 -16.99 -0.97 10.73
CA GLU A 180 -16.69 -0.05 9.61
C GLU A 180 -17.33 1.35 9.72
N LYS A 181 -17.82 1.73 10.92
CA LYS A 181 -18.37 3.07 11.18
C LYS A 181 -17.35 4.04 11.72
N SER A 182 -16.17 3.58 12.01
CA SER A 182 -15.05 4.40 12.44
C SER A 182 -13.85 4.12 11.58
N LEU A 183 -13.13 5.17 11.20
CA LEU A 183 -11.83 5.10 10.58
C LEU A 183 -10.79 5.57 11.61
N TYR A 184 -9.77 4.78 11.82
CA TYR A 184 -8.59 5.13 12.59
C TYR A 184 -7.48 5.53 11.61
N ILE A 185 -6.81 6.63 11.90
CA ILE A 185 -5.80 7.22 11.02
C ILE A 185 -4.53 7.40 11.84
N THR A 186 -3.42 6.83 11.39
CA THR A 186 -2.09 7.15 11.90
C THR A 186 -1.53 8.31 11.09
N ALA A 187 -1.07 9.34 11.77
CA ALA A 187 -0.35 10.47 11.19
C ALA A 187 1.03 10.58 11.83
N PHE A 188 1.89 11.51 11.39
CA PHE A 188 3.25 11.58 11.90
C PHE A 188 3.32 11.75 13.42
N ASP A 189 2.42 12.53 14.00
CA ASP A 189 2.49 12.97 15.38
C ASP A 189 1.24 12.66 16.22
N TYR A 190 0.21 12.00 15.61
CA TYR A 190 -0.99 11.60 16.34
C TYR A 190 -1.70 10.38 15.73
N LEU A 191 -2.59 9.81 16.54
CA LEU A 191 -3.59 8.83 16.14
C LEU A 191 -4.95 9.48 16.22
N ALA A 192 -5.71 9.45 15.13
CA ALA A 192 -7.06 9.98 15.07
C ALA A 192 -8.11 8.88 14.90
N ARG A 193 -9.33 9.17 15.33
CA ARG A 193 -10.53 8.40 15.02
C ARG A 193 -11.58 9.34 14.43
N VAL A 194 -12.18 8.93 13.32
CA VAL A 194 -13.25 9.65 12.65
C VAL A 194 -14.46 8.73 12.50
N GLU A 195 -15.66 9.23 12.76
CA GLU A 195 -16.90 8.51 12.43
C GLU A 195 -17.22 8.72 10.97
N ILE A 196 -17.39 7.62 10.23
CA ILE A 196 -17.80 7.58 8.83
C ILE A 196 -19.26 7.11 8.76
N LYS A 197 -20.07 7.85 7.99
CA LYS A 197 -21.52 7.61 7.89
C LYS A 197 -21.86 7.07 6.52
#